data_a7c2603b3d8c84260206b8f70e6e32b0
#
_entry.id   a7c2603b3d8c84260206b8f70e6e32b0
#
_cell.length_a   1.000
_cell.length_b   1.000
_cell.length_c   1.000
_cell.angle_alpha   90.00
_cell.angle_beta   90.00
_cell.angle_gamma   90.00
#
_symmetry.space_group_name_H-M   'P 1'
#
loop_
_entity.id
_entity.type
_entity.pdbx_description
1 polymer ?
#
loop_
_entity_poly.entity_id
_entity_poly.type
_entity_poly.pdbx_seq_one_letter_code
_entity_poly.pdbx_strand_id
1 'polypeptide(L)'
;MFPFLAHGHISPFLELAKKLSSRNFQIYFCSTSINLDFIKQTLNKDSSYNNSNVGIELVELHLPSLPQLPPKFHTTKNMPPHLHPLLMQALQNSTASFSTLLSDLSPDLLIYDLFQPWSAKIAAAEGIPAVFFFTGGAAAGSFMHHWHSHGSFDDFPFQQLSLREHEKKGLYASKKFVKVENGDQGFLFGVFELSCDVVLIKSSRGIEGKYMDYLSTLGGRKLIPTGPLIAHGGGDGGGDGEIMEWLSKRERGSTLYISFGSENFLNEKEMAEIARGLEMVGVSFIWVARRHGGEGAAGVPEGFAERVGGEGDGGGEVGPAGGDLGAWERGGVHEPLRVELGHGELVFRGSGGGGAAED
;
A
#
# COMPACT_ATOMS: atom_id res chain seq x y z
N MET A 1 -11.24 -11.60 7.47
CA MET A 1 -10.05 -10.92 6.90
C MET A 1 -9.54 -9.88 7.88
N PHE A 2 -8.25 -9.88 8.14
CA PHE A 2 -7.65 -9.02 9.17
C PHE A 2 -6.39 -8.29 8.64
N PRO A 3 -6.55 -7.15 7.93
CA PRO A 3 -5.44 -6.33 7.44
C PRO A 3 -4.77 -5.55 8.58
N PHE A 4 -3.54 -5.11 8.35
CA PHE A 4 -2.90 -4.09 9.17
C PHE A 4 -3.65 -2.76 9.09
N LEU A 5 -3.48 -1.91 10.10
CA LEU A 5 -4.23 -0.66 10.30
C LEU A 5 -3.72 0.50 9.41
N ALA A 6 -3.24 0.17 8.22
CA ALA A 6 -2.72 1.10 7.22
C ALA A 6 -3.54 1.02 5.93
N HIS A 7 -3.84 2.16 5.31
CA HIS A 7 -4.63 2.18 4.08
C HIS A 7 -4.00 1.40 2.93
N GLY A 8 -2.66 1.36 2.85
CA GLY A 8 -1.93 0.54 1.88
C GLY A 8 -2.14 -0.97 2.03
N HIS A 9 -2.56 -1.43 3.21
CA HIS A 9 -2.94 -2.81 3.51
C HIS A 9 -4.45 -3.02 3.42
N ILE A 10 -5.24 -2.10 3.97
CA ILE A 10 -6.71 -2.17 3.97
C ILE A 10 -7.26 -2.22 2.54
N SER A 11 -6.79 -1.34 1.64
CA SER A 11 -7.33 -1.25 0.28
C SER A 11 -7.17 -2.56 -0.52
N PRO A 12 -6.00 -3.22 -0.60
CA PRO A 12 -5.90 -4.50 -1.29
C PRO A 12 -6.69 -5.63 -0.62
N PHE A 13 -6.80 -5.64 0.71
CA PHE A 13 -7.66 -6.58 1.41
C PHE A 13 -9.13 -6.36 1.06
N LEU A 14 -9.57 -5.10 0.96
CA LEU A 14 -10.94 -4.76 0.59
C LEU A 14 -11.27 -5.18 -0.85
N GLU A 15 -10.36 -4.94 -1.79
CA GLU A 15 -10.55 -5.38 -3.18
C GLU A 15 -10.56 -6.92 -3.31
N LEU A 16 -9.75 -7.62 -2.51
CA LEU A 16 -9.81 -9.07 -2.44
C LEU A 16 -11.14 -9.52 -1.81
N ALA A 17 -11.61 -8.87 -0.75
CA ALA A 17 -12.88 -9.14 -0.11
C ALA A 17 -14.05 -9.00 -1.10
N LYS A 18 -14.10 -7.92 -1.88
CA LYS A 18 -15.11 -7.72 -2.93
C LYS A 18 -15.11 -8.86 -3.96
N LYS A 19 -13.92 -9.25 -4.43
CA LYS A 19 -13.78 -10.36 -5.41
C LYS A 19 -14.19 -11.71 -4.84
N LEU A 20 -13.93 -11.99 -3.58
CA LEU A 20 -14.37 -13.22 -2.93
C LEU A 20 -15.87 -13.18 -2.66
N SER A 21 -16.38 -12.07 -2.17
CA SER A 21 -17.80 -11.91 -1.89
C SER A 21 -18.66 -12.03 -3.16
N SER A 22 -18.18 -11.53 -4.31
CA SER A 22 -18.86 -11.75 -5.61
C SER A 22 -18.88 -13.24 -6.06
N ARG A 23 -18.16 -14.10 -5.36
CA ARG A 23 -18.15 -15.57 -5.54
C ARG A 23 -18.88 -16.31 -4.41
N ASN A 24 -19.77 -15.62 -3.71
CA ASN A 24 -20.60 -16.13 -2.62
C ASN A 24 -19.83 -16.53 -1.35
N PHE A 25 -18.66 -15.95 -1.10
CA PHE A 25 -18.03 -16.06 0.22
C PHE A 25 -18.59 -15.00 1.14
N GLN A 26 -19.00 -15.39 2.36
CA GLN A 26 -19.28 -14.44 3.44
C GLN A 26 -17.95 -13.92 4.01
N ILE A 27 -17.78 -12.62 4.06
CA ILE A 27 -16.54 -11.97 4.51
C ILE A 27 -16.80 -11.21 5.80
N TYR A 28 -16.09 -11.56 6.86
CA TYR A 28 -15.94 -10.73 8.05
C TYR A 28 -14.68 -9.88 7.88
N PHE A 29 -14.84 -8.57 7.77
CA PHE A 29 -13.72 -7.64 7.59
C PHE A 29 -13.43 -6.93 8.91
N CYS A 30 -12.35 -7.36 9.59
CA CYS A 30 -12.01 -6.92 10.93
C CYS A 30 -11.00 -5.76 10.89
N SER A 31 -11.33 -4.64 11.52
CA SER A 31 -10.43 -3.49 11.68
C SER A 31 -10.90 -2.58 12.83
N THR A 32 -10.18 -1.47 13.08
CA THR A 32 -10.60 -0.47 14.08
C THR A 32 -11.71 0.43 13.54
N SER A 33 -12.50 1.04 14.43
CA SER A 33 -13.65 1.89 14.09
C SER A 33 -13.32 2.93 13.01
N ILE A 34 -12.24 3.68 13.17
CA ILE A 34 -11.85 4.72 12.21
C ILE A 34 -11.55 4.15 10.80
N ASN A 35 -10.99 2.96 10.71
CA ASN A 35 -10.75 2.28 9.44
C ASN A 35 -12.05 1.71 8.86
N LEU A 36 -12.95 1.20 9.70
CA LEU A 36 -14.27 0.71 9.26
C LEU A 36 -15.12 1.83 8.69
N ASP A 37 -15.08 3.03 9.26
CA ASP A 37 -15.76 4.20 8.69
C ASP A 37 -15.25 4.53 7.28
N PHE A 38 -13.94 4.48 7.08
CA PHE A 38 -13.34 4.64 5.75
C PHE A 38 -13.80 3.54 4.77
N ILE A 39 -13.78 2.27 5.21
CA ILE A 39 -14.22 1.13 4.39
C ILE A 39 -15.69 1.28 4.01
N LYS A 40 -16.55 1.62 4.96
CA LYS A 40 -17.98 1.86 4.74
C LYS A 40 -18.23 2.96 3.70
N GLN A 41 -17.51 4.08 3.80
CA GLN A 41 -17.59 5.16 2.82
C GLN A 41 -17.14 4.69 1.42
N THR A 42 -16.08 3.87 1.36
CA THR A 42 -15.55 3.32 0.10
C THR A 42 -16.56 2.35 -0.55
N LEU A 43 -17.16 1.47 0.24
CA LEU A 43 -18.18 0.53 -0.24
C LEU A 43 -19.44 1.26 -0.73
N ASN A 44 -19.89 2.31 -0.03
CA ASN A 44 -21.07 3.09 -0.42
C ASN A 44 -20.88 3.88 -1.72
N LYS A 45 -19.64 4.26 -2.05
CA LYS A 45 -19.31 4.95 -3.33
C LYS A 45 -19.19 4.00 -4.52
N ASP A 46 -19.05 2.71 -4.26
CA ASP A 46 -18.88 1.71 -5.30
C ASP A 46 -20.25 1.24 -5.82
N SER A 47 -20.70 1.82 -6.93
CA SER A 47 -21.98 1.48 -7.56
C SER A 47 -22.08 0.02 -7.98
N SER A 48 -20.97 -0.64 -8.26
CA SER A 48 -20.93 -2.07 -8.60
C SER A 48 -21.22 -2.95 -7.38
N TYR A 49 -20.93 -2.43 -6.19
CA TYR A 49 -21.16 -3.10 -4.93
C TYR A 49 -22.62 -2.93 -4.43
N ASN A 50 -23.22 -1.75 -4.63
CA ASN A 50 -24.56 -1.43 -4.14
C ASN A 50 -25.69 -2.27 -4.79
N ASN A 51 -25.43 -2.89 -5.94
CA ASN A 51 -26.40 -3.71 -6.67
C ASN A 51 -26.31 -5.22 -6.36
N SER A 52 -25.38 -5.64 -5.52
CA SER A 52 -25.21 -7.04 -5.13
C SER A 52 -25.49 -7.21 -3.63
N ASN A 53 -26.26 -8.23 -3.26
CA ASN A 53 -26.38 -8.73 -1.87
C ASN A 53 -25.02 -9.31 -1.44
N VAL A 54 -24.01 -8.46 -1.29
CA VAL A 54 -22.64 -8.91 -1.12
C VAL A 54 -22.34 -9.03 0.36
N GLY A 55 -21.96 -10.24 0.78
CA GLY A 55 -21.71 -10.61 2.15
C GLY A 55 -20.38 -10.11 2.69
N ILE A 56 -20.16 -8.77 2.77
CA ILE A 56 -19.08 -8.21 3.59
C ILE A 56 -19.67 -7.58 4.84
N GLU A 57 -19.36 -8.15 5.97
CA GLU A 57 -19.70 -7.66 7.29
C GLU A 57 -18.50 -7.01 7.94
N LEU A 58 -18.68 -5.77 8.44
CA LEU A 58 -17.63 -5.00 9.09
C LEU A 58 -17.61 -5.31 10.58
N VAL A 59 -16.47 -5.79 11.07
CA VAL A 59 -16.29 -6.23 12.46
C VAL A 59 -15.28 -5.33 13.16
N GLU A 60 -15.68 -4.71 14.26
CA GLU A 60 -14.81 -3.80 15.00
C GLU A 60 -13.87 -4.55 15.95
N LEU A 61 -12.57 -4.29 15.81
CA LEU A 61 -11.55 -4.67 16.78
C LEU A 61 -11.30 -3.51 17.75
N HIS A 62 -11.61 -3.72 19.02
CA HIS A 62 -11.31 -2.75 20.06
C HIS A 62 -9.85 -2.89 20.51
N LEU A 63 -9.05 -1.83 20.26
CA LEU A 63 -7.70 -1.75 20.80
C LEU A 63 -7.75 -1.33 22.28
N PRO A 64 -6.80 -1.80 23.10
CA PRO A 64 -6.69 -1.35 24.49
C PRO A 64 -6.43 0.15 24.56
N SER A 65 -7.05 0.81 25.52
CA SER A 65 -6.88 2.24 25.75
C SER A 65 -5.45 2.54 26.21
N LEU A 66 -4.72 3.33 25.41
CA LEU A 66 -3.42 3.88 25.76
C LEU A 66 -3.53 5.41 25.85
N PRO A 67 -3.13 6.04 26.98
CA PRO A 67 -3.32 7.48 27.19
C PRO A 67 -2.72 8.37 26.10
N GLN A 68 -1.64 7.89 25.46
CA GLN A 68 -0.91 8.61 24.42
C GLN A 68 -1.37 8.26 23.00
N LEU A 69 -2.32 7.34 22.84
CA LEU A 69 -2.83 6.88 21.55
C LEU A 69 -4.37 7.07 21.50
N PRO A 70 -4.87 8.27 21.25
CA PRO A 70 -6.31 8.50 21.14
C PRO A 70 -6.90 7.77 19.92
N PRO A 71 -8.22 7.43 19.92
CA PRO A 71 -8.87 6.63 18.88
C PRO A 71 -8.70 7.15 17.45
N LYS A 72 -8.53 8.46 17.25
CA LYS A 72 -8.25 9.05 15.94
C LYS A 72 -6.92 8.58 15.32
N PHE A 73 -6.02 8.01 16.12
CA PHE A 73 -4.75 7.42 15.71
C PHE A 73 -4.76 5.89 15.78
N HIS A 74 -5.93 5.25 15.81
CA HIS A 74 -6.05 3.81 15.60
C HIS A 74 -5.96 3.41 14.11
N THR A 75 -5.23 4.20 13.35
CA THR A 75 -4.87 4.03 11.94
C THR A 75 -3.54 4.73 11.68
N THR A 76 -2.78 4.29 10.69
CA THR A 76 -1.53 4.98 10.31
C THR A 76 -1.78 6.26 9.51
N LYS A 77 -3.00 6.43 8.96
CA LYS A 77 -3.34 7.60 8.16
C LYS A 77 -3.20 8.90 8.98
N ASN A 78 -2.38 9.81 8.50
CA ASN A 78 -2.10 11.12 9.13
C ASN A 78 -1.58 11.02 10.58
N MET A 79 -1.05 9.86 10.96
CA MET A 79 -0.52 9.64 12.30
C MET A 79 0.91 10.20 12.41
N PRO A 80 1.24 10.93 13.48
CA PRO A 80 2.61 11.35 13.75
C PRO A 80 3.54 10.13 13.88
N PRO A 81 4.74 10.12 13.26
CA PRO A 81 5.64 8.96 13.22
C PRO A 81 6.02 8.42 14.61
N HIS A 82 6.13 9.27 15.61
CA HIS A 82 6.46 8.85 16.98
C HIS A 82 5.38 8.01 17.66
N LEU A 83 4.14 8.00 17.14
CA LEU A 83 3.03 7.19 17.65
C LEU A 83 2.96 5.79 17.01
N HIS A 84 3.69 5.51 15.92
CA HIS A 84 3.71 4.21 15.29
C HIS A 84 4.03 3.05 16.25
N PRO A 85 5.06 3.14 17.12
CA PRO A 85 5.33 2.08 18.08
C PRO A 85 4.18 1.83 19.05
N LEU A 86 3.45 2.89 19.45
CA LEU A 86 2.30 2.76 20.36
C LEU A 86 1.12 2.08 19.67
N LEU A 87 0.87 2.40 18.38
CA LEU A 87 -0.16 1.70 17.60
C LEU A 87 0.17 0.22 17.45
N MET A 88 1.42 -0.11 17.14
CA MET A 88 1.88 -1.51 17.07
C MET A 88 1.70 -2.22 18.39
N GLN A 89 2.06 -1.58 19.52
CA GLN A 89 1.86 -2.14 20.85
C GLN A 89 0.37 -2.36 21.17
N ALA A 90 -0.49 -1.38 20.87
CA ALA A 90 -1.93 -1.50 21.07
C ALA A 90 -2.52 -2.66 20.25
N LEU A 91 -2.08 -2.81 18.99
CA LEU A 91 -2.50 -3.91 18.12
C LEU A 91 -2.03 -5.27 18.67
N GLN A 92 -0.79 -5.38 19.12
CA GLN A 92 -0.28 -6.62 19.74
C GLN A 92 -1.01 -6.95 21.04
N ASN A 93 -1.39 -5.95 21.82
CA ASN A 93 -2.14 -6.14 23.06
C ASN A 93 -3.64 -6.44 22.84
N SER A 94 -4.13 -6.43 21.61
CA SER A 94 -5.51 -6.77 21.27
C SER A 94 -5.78 -8.26 21.03
N THR A 95 -4.80 -9.12 21.30
CA THR A 95 -4.88 -10.58 21.10
C THR A 95 -6.11 -11.21 21.76
N ALA A 96 -6.44 -10.83 23.00
CA ALA A 96 -7.61 -11.35 23.72
C ALA A 96 -8.93 -10.92 23.05
N SER A 97 -9.05 -9.64 22.65
CA SER A 97 -10.23 -9.14 21.92
C SER A 97 -10.40 -9.84 20.58
N PHE A 98 -9.29 -10.07 19.86
CA PHE A 98 -9.32 -10.77 18.59
C PHE A 98 -9.68 -12.26 18.77
N SER A 99 -9.17 -12.95 19.78
CA SER A 99 -9.52 -14.33 20.07
C SER A 99 -11.02 -14.47 20.34
N THR A 100 -11.61 -13.57 21.13
CA THR A 100 -13.07 -13.57 21.38
C THR A 100 -13.83 -13.37 20.07
N LEU A 101 -13.45 -12.40 19.24
CA LEU A 101 -14.09 -12.18 17.93
C LEU A 101 -13.98 -13.41 17.03
N LEU A 102 -12.81 -14.08 17.00
CA LEU A 102 -12.60 -15.24 16.17
C LEU A 102 -13.48 -16.42 16.61
N SER A 103 -13.58 -16.65 17.93
CA SER A 103 -14.45 -17.68 18.49
C SER A 103 -15.94 -17.41 18.23
N ASP A 104 -16.38 -16.13 18.38
CA ASP A 104 -17.78 -15.75 18.16
C ASP A 104 -18.19 -15.88 16.69
N LEU A 105 -17.31 -15.51 15.77
CA LEU A 105 -17.56 -15.57 14.33
C LEU A 105 -17.36 -16.97 13.74
N SER A 106 -16.52 -17.79 14.37
CA SER A 106 -16.18 -19.15 13.92
C SER A 106 -15.98 -19.28 12.40
N PRO A 107 -15.05 -18.50 11.79
CA PRO A 107 -14.88 -18.50 10.34
C PRO A 107 -14.19 -19.78 9.86
N ASP A 108 -14.47 -20.21 8.62
CA ASP A 108 -13.80 -21.35 8.00
C ASP A 108 -12.33 -21.07 7.64
N LEU A 109 -11.95 -19.79 7.51
CA LEU A 109 -10.62 -19.37 7.09
C LEU A 109 -10.29 -17.98 7.62
N LEU A 110 -9.11 -17.81 8.17
CA LEU A 110 -8.51 -16.50 8.46
C LEU A 110 -7.58 -16.08 7.32
N ILE A 111 -7.79 -14.88 6.73
CA ILE A 111 -6.81 -14.22 5.87
C ILE A 111 -6.19 -13.07 6.68
N TYR A 112 -4.89 -13.13 6.94
CA TYR A 112 -4.17 -12.23 7.83
C TYR A 112 -3.00 -11.52 7.13
N ASP A 113 -2.49 -10.49 7.79
CA ASP A 113 -1.46 -9.59 7.28
C ASP A 113 -0.09 -9.82 7.95
N LEU A 114 0.94 -9.22 7.35
CA LEU A 114 2.34 -9.28 7.78
C LEU A 114 2.54 -8.86 9.26
N PHE A 115 1.82 -7.83 9.70
CA PHE A 115 2.04 -7.24 11.03
C PHE A 115 1.25 -7.91 12.17
N GLN A 116 0.41 -8.92 11.86
CA GLN A 116 -0.36 -9.67 12.85
C GLN A 116 -0.12 -11.18 12.80
N PRO A 117 1.13 -11.68 12.84
CA PRO A 117 1.41 -13.13 12.81
C PRO A 117 0.78 -13.89 13.99
N TRP A 118 0.56 -13.21 15.11
CA TRP A 118 -0.11 -13.76 16.30
C TRP A 118 -1.56 -14.17 16.01
N SER A 119 -2.24 -13.55 15.05
CA SER A 119 -3.61 -13.90 14.70
C SER A 119 -3.70 -15.30 14.06
N ALA A 120 -2.70 -15.70 13.27
CA ALA A 120 -2.61 -17.05 12.73
C ALA A 120 -2.36 -18.10 13.83
N LYS A 121 -1.59 -17.77 14.87
CA LYS A 121 -1.38 -18.66 16.03
C LYS A 121 -2.68 -18.86 16.82
N ILE A 122 -3.48 -17.81 17.00
CA ILE A 122 -4.80 -17.90 17.63
C ILE A 122 -5.74 -18.76 16.77
N ALA A 123 -5.81 -18.52 15.47
CA ALA A 123 -6.63 -19.32 14.55
C ALA A 123 -6.25 -20.81 14.60
N ALA A 124 -4.97 -21.13 14.59
CA ALA A 124 -4.48 -22.49 14.69
C ALA A 124 -4.90 -23.19 16.00
N ALA A 125 -4.89 -22.44 17.13
CA ALA A 125 -5.34 -22.96 18.43
C ALA A 125 -6.84 -23.31 18.44
N GLU A 126 -7.65 -22.65 17.60
CA GLU A 126 -9.07 -22.90 17.43
C GLU A 126 -9.37 -23.86 16.24
N GLY A 127 -8.33 -24.40 15.59
CA GLY A 127 -8.48 -25.32 14.45
C GLY A 127 -8.87 -24.62 13.15
N ILE A 128 -8.77 -23.29 13.08
CA ILE A 128 -9.12 -22.48 11.91
C ILE A 128 -7.87 -22.33 11.04
N PRO A 129 -7.88 -22.75 9.76
CA PRO A 129 -6.77 -22.53 8.85
C PRO A 129 -6.53 -21.03 8.62
N ALA A 130 -5.26 -20.65 8.50
CA ALA A 130 -4.88 -19.26 8.28
C ALA A 130 -4.04 -19.11 7.02
N VAL A 131 -4.34 -18.11 6.19
CA VAL A 131 -3.62 -17.78 4.96
C VAL A 131 -3.04 -16.37 5.08
N PHE A 132 -1.74 -16.27 4.90
CA PHE A 132 -1.06 -14.98 4.82
C PHE A 132 -1.35 -14.31 3.48
N PHE A 133 -1.74 -13.04 3.51
CA PHE A 133 -1.85 -12.21 2.32
C PHE A 133 -0.80 -11.11 2.33
N PHE A 134 0.20 -11.28 1.47
CA PHE A 134 1.27 -10.31 1.28
C PHE A 134 0.85 -9.21 0.30
N THR A 135 0.64 -8.00 0.82
CA THR A 135 0.18 -6.83 0.05
C THR A 135 1.31 -6.11 -0.69
N GLY A 136 2.57 -6.48 -0.42
CA GLY A 136 3.75 -5.97 -1.12
C GLY A 136 4.06 -6.71 -2.41
N GLY A 137 5.03 -6.19 -3.18
CA GLY A 137 5.53 -6.83 -4.40
C GLY A 137 6.49 -8.00 -4.10
N ALA A 138 6.51 -9.00 -4.99
CA ALA A 138 7.36 -10.18 -4.84
C ALA A 138 8.86 -9.84 -4.94
N ALA A 139 9.23 -8.84 -5.73
CA ALA A 139 10.61 -8.38 -5.84
C ALA A 139 11.15 -7.88 -4.50
N ALA A 140 10.42 -6.95 -3.86
CA ALA A 140 10.78 -6.43 -2.55
C ALA A 140 10.73 -7.52 -1.48
N GLY A 141 9.68 -8.35 -1.48
CA GLY A 141 9.52 -9.47 -0.54
C GLY A 141 10.67 -10.46 -0.63
N SER A 142 11.06 -10.88 -1.85
CA SER A 142 12.16 -11.82 -2.06
C SER A 142 13.52 -11.24 -1.63
N PHE A 143 13.73 -9.95 -1.91
CA PHE A 143 14.95 -9.24 -1.51
C PHE A 143 15.10 -9.16 0.01
N MET A 144 14.04 -8.72 0.69
CA MET A 144 14.02 -8.60 2.15
C MET A 144 14.08 -9.95 2.85
N HIS A 145 13.38 -10.97 2.33
CA HIS A 145 13.40 -12.32 2.89
C HIS A 145 14.78 -12.97 2.72
N HIS A 146 15.41 -12.79 1.55
CA HIS A 146 16.79 -13.24 1.33
C HIS A 146 17.75 -12.65 2.36
N TRP A 147 17.71 -11.32 2.52
CA TRP A 147 18.54 -10.63 3.51
C TRP A 147 18.31 -11.16 4.95
N HIS A 148 17.06 -11.39 5.31
CA HIS A 148 16.73 -11.96 6.63
C HIS A 148 17.34 -13.36 6.81
N SER A 149 17.20 -14.22 5.81
CA SER A 149 17.63 -15.62 5.87
C SER A 149 19.16 -15.77 5.78
N HIS A 150 19.83 -14.93 5.00
CA HIS A 150 21.28 -15.06 4.71
C HIS A 150 22.13 -14.00 5.42
N GLY A 151 21.53 -12.95 5.96
CA GLY A 151 22.24 -11.84 6.62
C GLY A 151 23.04 -10.93 5.68
N SER A 152 23.01 -11.19 4.38
CA SER A 152 23.71 -10.44 3.33
C SER A 152 22.85 -10.34 2.08
N PHE A 153 23.18 -9.36 1.22
CA PHE A 153 22.60 -9.23 -0.13
C PHE A 153 23.54 -9.75 -1.23
N ASP A 154 24.74 -10.20 -0.89
CA ASP A 154 25.79 -10.47 -1.87
C ASP A 154 25.43 -11.64 -2.81
N ASP A 155 24.73 -12.65 -2.28
CA ASP A 155 24.31 -13.83 -3.04
C ASP A 155 22.85 -13.73 -3.55
N PHE A 156 22.26 -12.52 -3.52
CA PHE A 156 20.90 -12.35 -4.05
C PHE A 156 20.89 -12.59 -5.57
N PRO A 157 20.06 -13.52 -6.09
CA PRO A 157 20.18 -14.00 -7.47
C PRO A 157 19.79 -12.98 -8.54
N PHE A 158 19.18 -11.85 -8.15
CA PHE A 158 18.72 -10.83 -9.09
C PHE A 158 19.50 -9.53 -8.92
N GLN A 159 20.65 -9.44 -9.59
CA GLN A 159 21.57 -8.30 -9.47
C GLN A 159 20.99 -6.95 -9.91
N GLN A 160 19.85 -6.97 -10.66
CA GLN A 160 19.14 -5.76 -11.03
C GLN A 160 18.51 -5.03 -9.82
N LEU A 161 18.34 -5.75 -8.70
CA LEU A 161 17.86 -5.21 -7.43
C LEU A 161 19.02 -5.03 -6.46
N SER A 162 19.94 -4.14 -6.80
CA SER A 162 21.08 -3.82 -5.92
C SER A 162 20.83 -2.51 -5.18
N LEU A 163 21.15 -2.49 -3.90
CA LEU A 163 21.12 -1.27 -3.09
C LEU A 163 22.42 -0.49 -3.22
N ARG A 164 22.32 0.83 -3.30
CA ARG A 164 23.47 1.72 -3.15
C ARG A 164 23.96 1.72 -1.71
N GLU A 165 25.19 2.11 -1.46
CA GLU A 165 25.82 2.04 -0.14
C GLU A 165 25.05 2.83 0.95
N HIS A 166 24.46 3.98 0.60
CA HIS A 166 23.66 4.73 1.56
C HIS A 166 22.32 4.06 1.88
N GLU A 167 21.71 3.36 0.92
CA GLU A 167 20.48 2.59 1.11
C GLU A 167 20.74 1.36 2.00
N LYS A 168 21.87 0.65 1.76
CA LYS A 168 22.31 -0.43 2.65
C LYS A 168 22.50 0.05 4.08
N LYS A 169 23.17 1.20 4.28
CA LYS A 169 23.35 1.80 5.61
C LYS A 169 22.03 2.11 6.29
N GLY A 170 21.09 2.70 5.57
CA GLY A 170 19.74 2.98 6.07
C GLY A 170 19.00 1.71 6.51
N LEU A 171 19.05 0.67 5.67
CA LEU A 171 18.42 -0.61 5.96
C LEU A 171 19.07 -1.33 7.14
N TYR A 172 20.40 -1.34 7.24
CA TYR A 172 21.12 -1.90 8.40
C TYR A 172 20.82 -1.13 9.69
N ALA A 173 20.64 0.19 9.61
CA ALA A 173 20.23 1.00 10.76
C ALA A 173 18.80 0.64 11.22
N SER A 174 17.88 0.39 10.28
CA SER A 174 16.50 -0.01 10.58
C SER A 174 16.39 -1.42 11.17
N LYS A 175 17.43 -2.27 11.02
CA LYS A 175 17.52 -3.59 11.66
C LYS A 175 17.33 -3.52 13.18
N LYS A 176 17.63 -2.37 13.81
CA LYS A 176 17.35 -2.13 15.24
C LYS A 176 15.85 -2.09 15.55
N PHE A 177 14.99 -1.79 14.57
CA PHE A 177 13.54 -1.80 14.72
C PHE A 177 12.91 -3.18 14.50
N VAL A 178 13.65 -4.11 13.90
CA VAL A 178 13.21 -5.50 13.62
C VAL A 178 13.55 -6.44 14.78
N LYS A 179 14.37 -6.03 15.74
CA LYS A 179 14.54 -6.75 17.00
C LYS A 179 13.30 -6.53 17.87
N VAL A 180 12.33 -7.40 17.70
CA VAL A 180 11.29 -7.60 18.71
C VAL A 180 11.98 -8.20 19.93
N GLU A 181 11.96 -7.48 21.06
CA GLU A 181 12.69 -7.82 22.29
C GLU A 181 12.30 -9.16 22.92
N ASN A 182 11.31 -9.86 22.40
CA ASN A 182 10.74 -11.09 22.96
C ASN A 182 11.09 -12.38 22.21
N GLY A 183 12.15 -12.39 21.41
CA GLY A 183 12.65 -13.64 20.80
C GLY A 183 11.76 -14.24 19.69
N ASP A 184 10.70 -13.58 19.30
CA ASP A 184 9.83 -14.03 18.21
C ASP A 184 10.48 -13.61 16.88
N GLN A 185 11.37 -14.45 16.36
CA GLN A 185 12.02 -14.25 15.05
C GLN A 185 11.01 -14.23 13.88
N GLY A 186 9.74 -14.48 14.18
CA GLY A 186 8.64 -14.60 13.22
C GLY A 186 7.99 -13.30 12.77
N PHE A 187 8.38 -12.12 13.27
CA PHE A 187 7.61 -10.90 13.06
C PHE A 187 7.51 -10.45 11.60
N LEU A 188 8.53 -10.63 10.77
CA LEU A 188 8.46 -10.24 9.35
C LEU A 188 8.48 -11.42 8.38
N PHE A 189 9.19 -12.50 8.69
CA PHE A 189 9.42 -13.58 7.74
C PHE A 189 8.93 -14.94 8.21
N GLY A 190 8.86 -15.20 9.51
CA GLY A 190 8.17 -16.37 10.06
C GLY A 190 6.66 -16.37 9.82
N VAL A 191 6.11 -15.23 9.36
CA VAL A 191 4.70 -15.13 8.94
C VAL A 191 4.36 -16.07 7.78
N PHE A 192 5.32 -16.37 6.89
CA PHE A 192 5.16 -17.34 5.80
C PHE A 192 4.93 -18.75 6.34
N GLU A 193 5.66 -19.13 7.36
CA GLU A 193 5.57 -20.46 8.00
C GLU A 193 4.24 -20.70 8.70
N LEU A 194 3.62 -19.62 9.21
CA LEU A 194 2.32 -19.67 9.88
C LEU A 194 1.14 -19.79 8.90
N SER A 195 1.38 -19.48 7.63
CA SER A 195 0.36 -19.72 6.59
C SER A 195 0.17 -21.20 6.37
N CYS A 196 -1.05 -21.63 6.16
CA CYS A 196 -1.29 -22.99 5.67
C CYS A 196 -0.66 -23.16 4.28
N ASP A 197 -1.00 -24.09 3.47
CA ASP A 197 -0.28 -24.51 2.27
C ASP A 197 0.18 -23.41 1.29
N VAL A 198 -0.46 -22.24 1.32
CA VAL A 198 -0.25 -21.16 0.34
C VAL A 198 -0.11 -19.80 0.99
N VAL A 199 0.52 -18.86 0.28
CA VAL A 199 0.55 -17.43 0.58
C VAL A 199 -0.08 -16.69 -0.60
N LEU A 200 -1.04 -15.81 -0.32
CA LEU A 200 -1.58 -14.90 -1.32
C LEU A 200 -0.62 -13.72 -1.49
N ILE A 201 -0.44 -13.24 -2.73
CA ILE A 201 0.40 -12.08 -3.00
C ILE A 201 -0.26 -11.13 -4.00
N LYS A 202 -0.22 -9.83 -3.68
CA LYS A 202 -0.71 -8.76 -4.57
C LYS A 202 0.29 -8.53 -5.71
N SER A 203 0.36 -9.46 -6.63
CA SER A 203 1.25 -9.41 -7.79
C SER A 203 0.69 -10.24 -8.93
N SER A 204 1.42 -10.31 -10.03
CA SER A 204 1.12 -11.18 -11.17
C SER A 204 2.40 -11.88 -11.67
N ARG A 205 2.24 -13.09 -12.19
CA ARG A 205 3.39 -13.84 -12.73
C ARG A 205 4.00 -13.18 -13.97
N GLY A 206 3.20 -12.46 -14.75
CA GLY A 206 3.68 -11.72 -15.93
C GLY A 206 4.66 -10.59 -15.59
N ILE A 207 4.56 -10.03 -14.37
CA ILE A 207 5.42 -8.93 -13.90
C ILE A 207 6.53 -9.43 -12.99
N GLU A 208 6.21 -10.25 -11.99
CA GLU A 208 7.12 -10.62 -10.90
C GLU A 208 7.34 -12.15 -10.77
N GLY A 209 7.03 -12.94 -11.79
CA GLY A 209 7.05 -14.40 -11.71
C GLY A 209 8.34 -14.99 -11.15
N LYS A 210 9.51 -14.56 -11.62
CA LYS A 210 10.81 -15.03 -11.14
C LYS A 210 11.06 -14.73 -9.65
N TYR A 211 10.60 -13.57 -9.18
CA TYR A 211 10.71 -13.19 -7.77
C TYR A 211 9.73 -13.98 -6.90
N MET A 212 8.53 -14.26 -7.42
CA MET A 212 7.57 -15.12 -6.74
C MET A 212 8.11 -16.55 -6.56
N ASP A 213 8.74 -17.12 -7.58
CA ASP A 213 9.33 -18.45 -7.51
C ASP A 213 10.44 -18.49 -6.47
N TYR A 214 11.31 -17.49 -6.46
CA TYR A 214 12.36 -17.39 -5.46
C TYR A 214 11.83 -17.17 -4.04
N LEU A 215 10.87 -16.28 -3.86
CA LEU A 215 10.22 -16.04 -2.56
C LEU A 215 9.48 -17.29 -2.07
N SER A 216 8.85 -18.05 -2.97
CA SER A 216 8.24 -19.33 -2.65
C SER A 216 9.26 -20.34 -2.10
N THR A 217 10.46 -20.36 -2.69
CA THR A 217 11.56 -21.22 -2.21
C THR A 217 12.05 -20.80 -0.83
N LEU A 218 12.25 -19.49 -0.60
CA LEU A 218 12.69 -18.96 0.69
C LEU A 218 11.68 -19.19 1.81
N GLY A 219 10.40 -18.92 1.54
CA GLY A 219 9.32 -19.02 2.53
C GLY A 219 8.72 -20.41 2.68
N GLY A 220 9.15 -21.39 1.86
CA GLY A 220 8.65 -22.77 1.92
C GLY A 220 7.14 -22.92 1.64
N ARG A 221 6.53 -21.94 0.97
CA ARG A 221 5.09 -21.91 0.67
C ARG A 221 4.85 -21.54 -0.79
N LYS A 222 3.80 -22.12 -1.38
CA LYS A 222 3.38 -21.76 -2.74
C LYS A 222 2.77 -20.35 -2.75
N LEU A 223 3.28 -19.45 -3.60
CA LEU A 223 2.71 -18.13 -3.80
C LEU A 223 1.61 -18.16 -4.85
N ILE A 224 0.44 -17.63 -4.49
CA ILE A 224 -0.73 -17.49 -5.36
C ILE A 224 -0.93 -16.00 -5.65
N PRO A 225 -0.74 -15.56 -6.90
CA PRO A 225 -0.98 -14.17 -7.26
C PRO A 225 -2.48 -13.85 -7.27
N THR A 226 -2.86 -12.76 -6.61
CA THR A 226 -4.24 -12.26 -6.58
C THR A 226 -4.53 -11.25 -7.69
N GLY A 227 -3.50 -10.86 -8.43
CA GLY A 227 -3.55 -9.76 -9.38
C GLY A 227 -3.31 -8.40 -8.70
N PRO A 228 -3.41 -7.30 -9.45
CA PRO A 228 -3.09 -5.96 -8.97
C PRO A 228 -4.07 -5.43 -7.91
N LEU A 229 -5.29 -5.99 -7.80
CA LEU A 229 -6.33 -5.56 -6.86
C LEU A 229 -6.50 -4.04 -6.87
N ILE A 230 -6.76 -3.52 -8.06
CA ILE A 230 -7.02 -2.10 -8.28
C ILE A 230 -8.48 -1.82 -7.97
N ALA A 231 -8.74 -0.79 -7.15
CA ALA A 231 -10.10 -0.32 -6.92
C ALA A 231 -10.69 0.18 -8.25
N HIS A 232 -11.82 -0.35 -8.66
CA HIS A 232 -12.58 0.22 -9.77
C HIS A 232 -13.25 1.49 -9.26
N GLY A 233 -12.63 2.64 -9.50
CA GLY A 233 -13.16 3.93 -9.09
C GLY A 233 -14.48 4.22 -9.80
N GLY A 234 -15.57 4.29 -9.06
CA GLY A 234 -16.71 5.09 -9.48
C GLY A 234 -16.25 6.55 -9.43
N GLY A 235 -15.84 7.10 -10.56
CA GLY A 235 -15.45 8.50 -10.67
C GLY A 235 -16.67 9.39 -10.50
N ASP A 236 -16.93 9.83 -9.28
CA ASP A 236 -17.88 10.91 -8.98
C ASP A 236 -17.43 11.73 -7.74
N GLY A 237 -16.12 11.85 -7.54
CA GLY A 237 -15.52 12.81 -6.62
C GLY A 237 -15.25 14.10 -7.37
N GLY A 238 -15.89 15.20 -6.97
CA GLY A 238 -15.87 16.50 -7.67
C GLY A 238 -14.48 17.14 -7.92
N GLY A 239 -13.36 16.47 -7.60
CA GLY A 239 -12.01 16.84 -7.99
C GLY A 239 -11.42 15.98 -9.11
N ASP A 240 -11.96 14.76 -9.32
CA ASP A 240 -11.43 13.83 -10.32
C ASP A 240 -11.76 14.32 -11.74
N GLY A 241 -12.91 15.00 -11.93
CA GLY A 241 -13.35 15.52 -13.21
C GLY A 241 -12.40 16.56 -13.79
N GLU A 242 -11.93 17.51 -12.98
CA GLU A 242 -11.02 18.56 -13.43
C GLU A 242 -9.65 18.00 -13.82
N ILE A 243 -9.12 17.07 -13.02
CA ILE A 243 -7.84 16.41 -13.31
C ILE A 243 -7.94 15.55 -14.56
N MET A 244 -9.03 14.78 -14.71
CA MET A 244 -9.25 13.96 -15.89
C MET A 244 -9.46 14.81 -17.13
N GLU A 245 -10.19 15.92 -17.04
CA GLU A 245 -10.35 16.88 -18.13
C GLU A 245 -8.99 17.52 -18.49
N TRP A 246 -8.19 17.89 -17.49
CA TRP A 246 -6.86 18.45 -17.71
C TRP A 246 -5.93 17.43 -18.39
N LEU A 247 -5.94 16.15 -17.94
CA LEU A 247 -5.15 15.07 -18.55
C LEU A 247 -5.61 14.72 -19.98
N SER A 248 -6.92 14.78 -20.25
CA SER A 248 -7.46 14.45 -21.57
C SER A 248 -7.00 15.39 -22.69
N LYS A 249 -6.55 16.59 -22.32
CA LYS A 249 -6.02 17.61 -23.24
C LYS A 249 -4.52 17.41 -23.54
N ARG A 250 -3.88 16.39 -22.97
CA ARG A 250 -2.44 16.17 -23.09
C ARG A 250 -2.12 14.94 -23.92
N GLU A 251 -0.94 14.97 -24.53
CA GLU A 251 -0.44 13.81 -25.25
C GLU A 251 -0.13 12.67 -24.29
N ARG A 252 -0.26 11.45 -24.76
CA ARG A 252 0.05 10.26 -23.98
C ARG A 252 1.52 10.26 -23.57
N GLY A 253 1.78 10.08 -22.27
CA GLY A 253 3.13 10.04 -21.72
C GLY A 253 3.81 11.41 -21.57
N SER A 254 3.07 12.53 -21.71
CA SER A 254 3.61 13.90 -21.57
C SER A 254 3.47 14.47 -20.15
N THR A 255 2.87 13.75 -19.21
CA THR A 255 2.61 14.23 -17.85
C THR A 255 3.32 13.35 -16.82
N LEU A 256 4.05 13.97 -15.92
CA LEU A 256 4.72 13.31 -14.78
C LEU A 256 3.78 13.31 -13.57
N TYR A 257 3.53 12.12 -13.01
CA TYR A 257 2.81 11.98 -11.74
C TYR A 257 3.79 11.74 -10.59
N ILE A 258 3.70 12.56 -9.53
CA ILE A 258 4.61 12.51 -8.39
C ILE A 258 3.81 12.31 -7.11
N SER A 259 4.02 11.19 -6.45
CA SER A 259 3.41 10.87 -5.16
C SER A 259 4.38 10.06 -4.30
N PHE A 260 4.43 10.38 -3.02
CA PHE A 260 5.24 9.65 -2.02
C PHE A 260 4.38 8.78 -1.10
N GLY A 261 3.11 8.55 -1.49
CA GLY A 261 2.15 7.77 -0.72
C GLY A 261 1.53 8.54 0.45
N SER A 262 0.74 7.83 1.25
CA SER A 262 -0.06 8.43 2.33
C SER A 262 0.70 8.61 3.65
N GLU A 263 1.87 8.00 3.80
CA GLU A 263 2.62 7.92 5.07
C GLU A 263 4.00 8.61 5.01
N ASN A 264 4.46 8.98 3.82
CA ASN A 264 5.73 9.66 3.65
C ASN A 264 5.54 11.18 3.50
N PHE A 265 6.17 11.91 4.40
CA PHE A 265 6.14 13.38 4.42
C PHE A 265 7.54 13.88 4.14
N LEU A 266 7.66 14.63 3.06
CA LEU A 266 8.93 15.26 2.70
C LEU A 266 9.19 16.46 3.62
N ASN A 267 10.46 16.66 3.98
CA ASN A 267 10.87 17.88 4.66
C ASN A 267 11.02 19.03 3.67
N GLU A 268 11.19 20.26 4.18
CA GLU A 268 11.26 21.48 3.35
C GLU A 268 12.41 21.45 2.33
N LYS A 269 13.54 20.84 2.66
CA LYS A 269 14.69 20.72 1.74
C LYS A 269 14.39 19.75 0.61
N GLU A 270 13.79 18.60 0.92
CA GLU A 270 13.37 17.61 -0.06
C GLU A 270 12.31 18.17 -1.00
N MET A 271 11.33 18.92 -0.45
CA MET A 271 10.33 19.62 -1.24
C MET A 271 10.96 20.66 -2.19
N ALA A 272 11.93 21.43 -1.70
CA ALA A 272 12.62 22.43 -2.50
C ALA A 272 13.46 21.82 -3.63
N GLU A 273 14.11 20.68 -3.40
CA GLU A 273 14.89 19.99 -4.44
C GLU A 273 13.98 19.39 -5.53
N ILE A 274 12.82 18.81 -5.15
CA ILE A 274 11.85 18.32 -6.12
C ILE A 274 11.28 19.48 -6.95
N ALA A 275 10.88 20.58 -6.29
CA ALA A 275 10.38 21.76 -6.98
C ALA A 275 11.40 22.29 -8.01
N ARG A 276 12.67 22.43 -7.61
CA ARG A 276 13.75 22.86 -8.50
C ARG A 276 13.93 21.90 -9.69
N GLY A 277 13.87 20.58 -9.44
CA GLY A 277 13.93 19.58 -10.50
C GLY A 277 12.78 19.72 -11.50
N LEU A 278 11.56 19.96 -11.01
CA LEU A 278 10.37 20.15 -11.85
C LEU A 278 10.44 21.43 -12.70
N GLU A 279 10.94 22.53 -12.12
CA GLU A 279 11.19 23.78 -12.85
C GLU A 279 12.19 23.59 -14.01
N MET A 280 13.20 22.72 -13.80
CA MET A 280 14.23 22.46 -14.82
C MET A 280 13.78 21.55 -15.96
N VAL A 281 12.88 20.60 -15.67
CA VAL A 281 12.47 19.56 -16.66
C VAL A 281 11.48 20.11 -17.66
N GLY A 282 10.66 21.10 -17.31
CA GLY A 282 9.70 21.76 -18.23
C GLY A 282 8.61 20.85 -18.78
N VAL A 283 8.29 19.74 -18.08
CA VAL A 283 7.18 18.84 -18.44
C VAL A 283 5.94 19.16 -17.62
N SER A 284 4.76 18.83 -18.14
CA SER A 284 3.54 18.89 -17.35
C SER A 284 3.59 17.88 -16.20
N PHE A 285 3.11 18.24 -15.03
CA PHE A 285 3.12 17.34 -13.89
C PHE A 285 1.90 17.48 -12.98
N ILE A 286 1.63 16.41 -12.24
CA ILE A 286 0.71 16.38 -11.11
C ILE A 286 1.53 15.97 -9.89
N TRP A 287 1.64 16.84 -8.90
CA TRP A 287 2.39 16.58 -7.68
C TRP A 287 1.47 16.51 -6.47
N VAL A 288 1.40 15.31 -5.86
CA VAL A 288 0.68 15.09 -4.59
C VAL A 288 1.59 15.49 -3.44
N ALA A 289 1.53 16.77 -3.07
CA ALA A 289 2.31 17.31 -1.95
C ALA A 289 1.51 17.25 -0.65
N ARG A 290 2.08 16.67 0.42
CA ARG A 290 1.42 16.52 1.72
C ARG A 290 2.27 17.15 2.82
N ARG A 291 1.59 17.79 3.81
CA ARG A 291 2.22 18.28 5.04
C ARG A 291 1.99 17.34 6.22
N HIS A 292 2.94 17.33 7.13
CA HIS A 292 2.78 16.72 8.44
C HIS A 292 1.64 17.43 9.20
N GLY A 293 0.64 16.68 9.68
CA GLY A 293 -0.47 17.23 10.46
C GLY A 293 -1.79 17.47 9.72
N GLY A 294 -1.86 17.27 8.41
CA GLY A 294 -3.13 17.12 7.68
C GLY A 294 -3.96 18.39 7.43
N GLU A 295 -3.58 19.57 7.94
CA GLU A 295 -4.31 20.82 7.71
C GLU A 295 -3.43 21.87 6.98
N GLY A 296 -3.94 22.40 5.89
CA GLY A 296 -3.35 23.51 5.12
C GLY A 296 -2.83 23.14 3.73
N ALA A 297 -2.66 24.16 2.88
CA ALA A 297 -2.11 24.02 1.54
C ALA A 297 -0.75 23.33 1.56
N ALA A 298 -0.52 22.45 0.59
CA ALA A 298 0.72 21.73 0.43
C ALA A 298 1.94 22.62 0.60
N GLY A 299 2.96 22.12 1.30
CA GLY A 299 4.20 22.85 1.57
C GLY A 299 5.11 23.00 0.35
N VAL A 300 4.55 23.26 -0.83
CA VAL A 300 5.36 23.65 -1.99
C VAL A 300 6.12 24.95 -1.68
N PRO A 301 7.36 25.11 -2.16
CA PRO A 301 8.14 26.33 -1.93
C PRO A 301 7.38 27.58 -2.40
N GLU A 302 7.57 28.68 -1.66
CA GLU A 302 6.97 29.97 -2.00
C GLU A 302 7.34 30.40 -3.43
N GLY A 303 6.37 30.87 -4.19
CA GLY A 303 6.55 31.29 -5.58
C GLY A 303 6.74 30.15 -6.59
N PHE A 304 6.67 28.88 -6.16
CA PHE A 304 6.84 27.76 -7.08
C PHE A 304 5.71 27.70 -8.12
N ALA A 305 4.46 27.86 -7.69
CA ALA A 305 3.30 27.83 -8.59
C ALA A 305 3.37 28.93 -9.68
N GLU A 306 3.83 30.12 -9.30
CA GLU A 306 4.02 31.24 -10.24
C GLU A 306 5.14 30.97 -11.25
N ARG A 307 6.23 30.33 -10.81
CA ARG A 307 7.36 30.02 -11.72
C ARG A 307 7.05 28.92 -12.74
N VAL A 308 6.22 27.93 -12.37
CA VAL A 308 5.87 26.83 -13.26
C VAL A 308 4.55 27.06 -14.01
N GLY A 309 3.70 27.99 -13.55
CA GLY A 309 2.42 28.37 -14.19
C GLY A 309 2.47 29.60 -15.08
N GLY A 310 3.63 30.25 -15.23
CA GLY A 310 3.79 31.44 -16.06
C GLY A 310 3.86 31.09 -17.56
N GLU A 311 3.30 31.97 -18.41
CA GLU A 311 3.46 31.97 -19.89
C GLU A 311 4.92 32.31 -20.27
N GLY A 312 5.84 31.44 -19.91
CA GLY A 312 7.26 31.53 -20.29
C GLY A 312 7.69 30.28 -21.02
N ASP A 313 8.61 30.38 -21.96
CA ASP A 313 9.13 29.36 -22.90
C ASP A 313 9.60 28.01 -22.31
N GLY A 314 9.29 27.70 -21.07
CA GLY A 314 9.50 26.41 -20.39
C GLY A 314 8.13 25.80 -20.05
N GLY A 315 7.52 25.10 -21.01
CA GLY A 315 6.12 24.66 -21.00
C GLY A 315 5.68 23.62 -19.98
N GLY A 316 6.00 23.79 -18.69
CA GLY A 316 5.43 22.95 -17.64
C GLY A 316 4.12 23.54 -17.11
N GLU A 317 2.99 22.90 -17.30
CA GLU A 317 1.74 23.26 -16.62
C GLU A 317 1.54 22.40 -15.37
N VAL A 318 1.23 23.08 -14.24
CA VAL A 318 0.82 22.42 -13.01
C VAL A 318 -0.61 21.93 -13.17
N GLY A 319 -0.86 20.66 -12.92
CA GLY A 319 -2.23 20.14 -12.83
C GLY A 319 -3.01 20.87 -11.73
N PRO A 320 -4.34 20.94 -11.83
CA PRO A 320 -5.16 21.62 -10.84
C PRO A 320 -4.84 21.08 -9.44
N ALA A 321 -4.69 22.00 -8.47
CA ALA A 321 -4.48 21.67 -7.08
C ALA A 321 -5.75 20.99 -6.55
N GLY A 322 -5.83 19.66 -6.70
CA GLY A 322 -6.95 18.87 -6.23
C GLY A 322 -6.98 18.87 -4.70
N GLY A 323 -8.09 19.33 -4.13
CA GLY A 323 -8.44 18.99 -2.77
C GLY A 323 -8.58 17.46 -2.66
N ASP A 324 -8.14 16.89 -1.57
CA ASP A 324 -8.17 15.45 -1.22
C ASP A 324 -7.85 14.45 -2.38
N LEU A 325 -6.64 14.58 -2.93
CA LEU A 325 -6.06 13.58 -3.86
C LEU A 325 -5.93 12.16 -3.24
N GLY A 326 -6.33 11.98 -1.98
CA GLY A 326 -6.58 10.67 -1.38
C GLY A 326 -7.63 9.85 -2.13
N ALA A 327 -8.49 10.48 -2.93
CA ALA A 327 -9.39 9.79 -3.84
C ALA A 327 -8.63 9.20 -5.04
N TRP A 328 -7.60 9.86 -5.52
CA TRP A 328 -6.74 9.43 -6.63
C TRP A 328 -5.86 8.23 -6.27
N GLU A 329 -5.35 8.18 -5.06
CA GLU A 329 -4.66 6.99 -4.55
C GLU A 329 -5.62 5.80 -4.36
N ARG A 330 -6.92 6.05 -4.22
CA ARG A 330 -7.98 5.06 -4.07
C ARG A 330 -8.59 4.59 -5.39
N GLY A 331 -8.70 5.50 -6.37
CA GLY A 331 -9.12 5.19 -7.73
C GLY A 331 -7.87 4.90 -8.56
N GLY A 332 -7.51 3.64 -8.73
CA GLY A 332 -6.36 3.29 -9.54
C GLY A 332 -6.41 3.98 -10.89
N VAL A 333 -5.30 4.57 -11.30
CA VAL A 333 -5.11 4.94 -12.71
C VAL A 333 -5.40 3.69 -13.53
N HIS A 334 -6.38 3.72 -14.39
CA HIS A 334 -6.86 2.57 -15.17
C HIS A 334 -5.82 1.99 -16.15
N GLU A 335 -4.63 2.58 -16.22
CA GLU A 335 -3.47 1.98 -16.87
C GLU A 335 -2.28 1.96 -15.87
N PRO A 336 -1.58 0.84 -15.73
CA PRO A 336 -0.41 0.79 -14.88
C PRO A 336 0.65 1.75 -15.43
N LEU A 337 0.92 2.81 -14.69
CA LEU A 337 2.09 3.64 -14.89
C LEU A 337 3.31 2.78 -14.58
N ARG A 338 4.06 2.40 -15.59
CA ARG A 338 5.31 1.67 -15.44
C ARG A 338 6.39 2.67 -15.04
N VAL A 339 6.91 2.51 -13.84
CA VAL A 339 8.11 3.24 -13.41
C VAL A 339 9.31 2.51 -13.98
N GLU A 340 9.99 3.09 -14.96
CA GLU A 340 11.29 2.62 -15.41
C GLU A 340 12.36 3.52 -14.80
N LEU A 341 13.24 2.94 -14.00
CA LEU A 341 14.46 3.58 -13.53
C LEU A 341 15.52 3.41 -14.62
N GLY A 342 15.64 4.40 -15.50
CA GLY A 342 16.72 4.49 -16.46
C GLY A 342 17.69 5.60 -16.07
N HIS A 343 18.95 5.27 -15.78
CA HIS A 343 20.08 6.23 -15.63
C HIS A 343 19.80 7.47 -14.76
N GLY A 344 19.07 7.30 -13.64
CA GLY A 344 18.82 8.40 -12.69
C GLY A 344 17.56 9.22 -12.96
N GLU A 345 16.77 8.89 -13.96
CA GLU A 345 15.50 9.54 -14.27
C GLU A 345 14.32 8.61 -13.97
N LEU A 346 13.31 9.14 -13.28
CA LEU A 346 12.01 8.50 -13.07
C LEU A 346 11.16 8.75 -14.32
N VAL A 347 11.03 7.75 -15.19
CA VAL A 347 10.15 7.83 -16.37
C VAL A 347 8.91 6.97 -16.15
N PHE A 348 7.75 7.59 -16.18
CA PHE A 348 6.47 6.90 -16.13
C PHE A 348 5.99 6.60 -17.56
N ARG A 349 5.88 5.30 -17.91
CA ARG A 349 5.30 4.88 -19.20
C ARG A 349 3.97 4.18 -18.96
N GLY A 350 2.92 4.65 -19.61
CA GLY A 350 1.65 3.95 -19.68
C GLY A 350 1.78 2.65 -20.49
N SER A 351 1.27 1.52 -19.99
CA SER A 351 1.23 0.27 -20.75
C SER A 351 0.19 0.37 -21.87
N GLY A 352 0.63 0.64 -23.07
CA GLY A 352 -0.22 0.56 -24.24
C GLY A 352 -0.48 -0.88 -24.62
N GLY A 353 -1.74 -1.23 -24.86
CA GLY A 353 -2.12 -2.48 -25.48
C GLY A 353 -1.46 -2.60 -26.86
N GLY A 354 -0.52 -3.54 -26.99
CA GLY A 354 0.03 -3.94 -28.25
C GLY A 354 -1.05 -4.67 -29.04
N GLY A 355 -1.49 -4.06 -30.14
CA GLY A 355 -2.27 -4.75 -31.14
C GLY A 355 -1.47 -5.93 -31.69
N ALA A 356 -2.17 -7.03 -31.91
CA ALA A 356 -1.66 -8.18 -32.64
C ALA A 356 -1.06 -7.74 -33.99
N ALA A 357 0.18 -8.13 -34.22
CA ALA A 357 0.66 -8.27 -35.60
C ALA A 357 0.49 -9.74 -35.95
N GLU A 358 -0.38 -9.97 -36.93
CA GLU A 358 -0.38 -11.16 -37.75
C GLU A 358 0.96 -11.20 -38.51
N ASP A 359 1.71 -12.30 -38.35
CA ASP A 359 2.21 -13.19 -39.43
C ASP A 359 3.04 -14.30 -38.77
#